data_3e1dfd15c8ad2228c1f6941c5c483d9f
#
_entry.id   3e1dfd15c8ad2228c1f6941c5c483d9f
#
_cell.length_a   1.000
_cell.length_b   1.000
_cell.length_c   1.000
_cell.angle_alpha   90.00
_cell.angle_beta   90.00
_cell.angle_gamma   90.00
#
_symmetry.space_group_name_H-M   'P 1'
#
loop_
_entity.id
_entity.type
_entity.pdbx_description
1 polymer ?
#
loop_
_entity_poly.entity_id
_entity_poly.type
_entity_poly.pdbx_seq_one_letter_code
_entity_poly.pdbx_strand_id
1 'polypeptide(L)'
;MKEETVCDKNDDKRKGEVSMKRMLSFTLGAAMVLSLAACGGKGGNPASETKAQGAGTDTAGAVSADSGLETEITSTDPVTIRLAYDVAESHPSHKAFVEKFQNALQNASNGNITVELYPNSQLGSLAENMEAMRIGDLEMAALNDSIVAGIVPEYNLVGLPFLWTSLDAAHEAMDGDFGQALDKKLEEQAGITTLAWGDVGFRNLTNSKHSVTSPDDLKGLKIRTMTNNLHVEYFTALGAIPTPMSFSELFTALQQKTVDGQENPTALIYNNALYEAQKYMSVSEHVFTAVALNIASDFYNSLPEDYQAAIKEAAENTMEYQRELITEENESLLSEIE
;
A
#
# COMPACT_ATOMS: atom_id res chain seq x y z
N MET A 1 -39.02 -29.01 -37.15
CA MET A 1 -40.44 -28.58 -37.26
C MET A 1 -40.82 -27.90 -35.97
N LYS A 2 -41.27 -26.67 -36.07
CA LYS A 2 -41.72 -25.64 -35.09
C LYS A 2 -40.53 -24.84 -34.58
N GLU A 3 -40.16 -23.68 -35.13
CA GLU A 3 -40.82 -22.39 -35.40
C GLU A 3 -41.39 -21.72 -34.14
N GLU A 4 -40.74 -20.56 -33.94
CA GLU A 4 -41.29 -19.22 -33.65
C GLU A 4 -41.57 -18.95 -32.18
N THR A 5 -41.10 -17.82 -31.62
CA THR A 5 -41.69 -16.51 -31.90
C THR A 5 -40.76 -15.36 -31.48
N VAL A 6 -40.54 -14.47 -32.43
CA VAL A 6 -40.05 -13.11 -32.28
C VAL A 6 -41.06 -12.30 -31.47
N CYS A 7 -40.62 -11.46 -30.55
CA CYS A 7 -41.42 -10.35 -30.05
C CYS A 7 -40.58 -9.07 -30.06
N ASP A 8 -40.79 -8.33 -31.15
CA ASP A 8 -40.39 -6.95 -31.33
C ASP A 8 -41.46 -6.07 -30.63
N LYS A 9 -41.03 -5.13 -29.81
CA LYS A 9 -41.82 -3.93 -29.49
C LYS A 9 -40.91 -2.74 -29.30
N ASN A 10 -40.91 -1.95 -30.34
CA ASN A 10 -40.52 -0.54 -30.39
C ASN A 10 -41.41 0.35 -29.51
N ASP A 11 -40.85 1.51 -29.24
CA ASP A 11 -41.42 2.81 -28.89
C ASP A 11 -41.86 3.08 -27.43
N ASP A 12 -41.10 3.95 -26.72
CA ASP A 12 -41.62 5.32 -26.58
C ASP A 12 -40.54 6.33 -26.20
N LYS A 13 -40.51 7.39 -26.98
CA LYS A 13 -39.69 8.60 -26.79
C LYS A 13 -40.29 9.42 -25.65
N ARG A 14 -39.44 9.90 -24.73
CA ARG A 14 -39.64 11.25 -24.17
C ARG A 14 -38.33 11.94 -23.87
N LYS A 15 -38.18 13.03 -24.58
CA LYS A 15 -37.19 14.09 -24.48
C LYS A 15 -37.28 14.77 -23.11
N GLY A 16 -36.14 15.17 -22.61
CA GLY A 16 -35.96 16.13 -21.52
C GLY A 16 -34.61 16.79 -21.64
N GLU A 17 -34.43 17.63 -22.66
CA GLU A 17 -33.37 18.63 -22.69
C GLU A 17 -33.60 19.64 -21.58
N VAL A 18 -32.63 19.85 -20.71
CA VAL A 18 -32.51 21.10 -19.97
C VAL A 18 -31.08 21.66 -20.22
N SER A 19 -31.09 22.55 -21.19
CA SER A 19 -30.01 23.51 -21.42
C SER A 19 -30.05 24.56 -20.33
N MET A 20 -28.94 24.82 -19.62
CA MET A 20 -28.75 26.10 -18.97
C MET A 20 -27.28 26.55 -19.02
N LYS A 21 -27.02 27.33 -20.07
CA LYS A 21 -25.89 28.27 -20.11
C LYS A 21 -26.23 29.47 -19.19
N ARG A 22 -25.29 29.82 -18.31
CA ARG A 22 -24.98 31.20 -17.84
C ARG A 22 -23.70 31.10 -17.05
N MET A 23 -22.58 31.45 -17.60
CA MET A 23 -21.89 32.77 -17.62
C MET A 23 -22.15 33.60 -16.36
N LEU A 24 -21.14 33.75 -15.52
CA LEU A 24 -20.74 35.07 -15.05
C LEU A 24 -19.29 35.05 -14.56
N SER A 25 -18.48 35.83 -15.28
CA SER A 25 -17.16 36.34 -14.88
C SER A 25 -17.33 37.33 -13.74
N PHE A 26 -16.45 37.31 -12.74
CA PHE A 26 -16.12 38.50 -11.96
C PHE A 26 -14.65 38.46 -11.51
N THR A 27 -13.94 39.29 -12.10
CA THR A 27 -12.82 40.18 -11.87
C THR A 27 -12.08 40.17 -10.52
N LEU A 28 -10.75 40.20 -10.72
CA LEU A 28 -9.64 40.71 -9.91
C LEU A 28 -10.02 41.76 -8.86
N GLY A 29 -9.40 41.62 -7.69
CA GLY A 29 -9.28 42.69 -6.72
C GLY A 29 -8.07 42.44 -5.83
N ALA A 30 -6.94 42.99 -6.24
CA ALA A 30 -5.73 43.12 -5.44
C ALA A 30 -5.92 44.24 -4.40
N ALA A 31 -5.53 44.00 -3.17
CA ALA A 31 -5.21 45.06 -2.22
C ALA A 31 -4.10 44.61 -1.27
N MET A 32 -2.89 45.07 -1.60
CA MET A 32 -1.78 45.24 -0.64
C MET A 32 -2.13 46.38 0.31
N VAL A 33 -1.95 46.15 1.61
CA VAL A 33 -1.68 47.24 2.54
C VAL A 33 -0.54 46.81 3.46
N LEU A 34 0.63 47.41 3.20
CA LEU A 34 1.70 47.57 4.17
C LEU A 34 1.29 48.62 5.19
N SER A 35 1.57 48.41 6.47
CA SER A 35 1.83 49.48 7.41
C SER A 35 2.82 49.04 8.48
N LEU A 36 4.04 49.57 8.35
CA LEU A 36 5.03 49.75 9.42
C LEU A 36 4.66 50.95 10.27
N ALA A 37 4.86 50.87 11.57
CA ALA A 37 5.32 51.92 12.49
C ALA A 37 5.36 51.30 13.89
N ALA A 38 6.37 51.13 14.56
CA ALA A 38 7.51 51.75 15.19
C ALA A 38 7.13 52.62 16.44
N CYS A 39 7.91 52.36 17.53
CA CYS A 39 8.19 53.16 18.74
C CYS A 39 7.08 53.23 19.79
N GLY A 40 7.29 52.78 21.04
CA GLY A 40 8.27 53.18 22.02
C GLY A 40 7.57 53.67 23.26
N GLY A 41 7.91 53.20 24.48
CA GLY A 41 7.40 53.80 25.72
C GLY A 41 7.64 52.93 26.96
N LYS A 42 8.59 53.37 27.76
CA LYS A 42 9.02 52.88 29.08
C LYS A 42 7.92 52.98 30.15
N GLY A 43 8.01 52.08 31.14
CA GLY A 43 7.64 52.47 32.49
C GLY A 43 7.08 51.35 33.40
N GLY A 44 7.87 50.92 34.38
CA GLY A 44 7.45 50.76 35.74
C GLY A 44 7.04 49.39 36.25
N ASN A 45 7.99 48.73 36.91
CA ASN A 45 7.75 47.71 37.96
C ASN A 45 7.09 48.32 39.19
N PRO A 46 6.37 47.60 40.07
CA PRO A 46 7.11 46.83 41.08
C PRO A 46 6.51 45.45 41.43
N ALA A 47 7.40 44.65 42.02
CA ALA A 47 7.31 43.35 42.59
C ALA A 47 6.15 43.15 43.59
N SER A 48 5.62 41.96 43.64
CA SER A 48 5.07 41.35 44.86
C SER A 48 5.53 39.88 44.92
N GLU A 49 6.42 39.62 45.85
CA GLU A 49 6.79 38.31 46.34
C GLU A 49 5.60 37.63 46.99
N THR A 50 5.32 36.41 46.65
CA THR A 50 4.61 35.52 47.57
C THR A 50 5.24 34.12 47.48
N LYS A 51 5.62 33.65 48.62
CA LYS A 51 6.39 32.50 49.02
C LYS A 51 5.97 31.17 48.33
N ALA A 52 7.01 30.41 48.04
CA ALA A 52 6.98 28.98 47.82
C ALA A 52 6.35 28.24 49.00
N GLN A 53 5.48 27.31 48.72
CA GLN A 53 5.18 26.18 49.57
C GLN A 53 5.24 24.91 48.77
N GLY A 54 6.00 24.00 49.33
CA GLY A 54 6.59 22.88 48.66
C GLY A 54 5.70 21.74 48.29
N ALA A 55 6.31 20.98 47.40
CA ALA A 55 6.42 19.54 47.33
C ALA A 55 5.11 18.73 47.28
N GLY A 56 4.85 18.25 46.17
CA GLY A 56 4.24 16.98 45.89
C GLY A 56 4.92 16.45 44.64
N THR A 57 5.88 15.59 44.84
CA THR A 57 6.33 14.69 43.78
C THR A 57 5.23 13.67 43.55
N ASP A 58 4.22 14.05 42.79
CA ASP A 58 3.39 13.09 42.10
C ASP A 58 4.19 12.60 40.87
N THR A 59 4.82 11.47 41.07
CA THR A 59 5.14 10.58 39.94
C THR A 59 3.81 10.25 39.28
N ALA A 60 3.43 11.05 38.30
CA ALA A 60 2.43 10.65 37.35
C ALA A 60 3.01 9.40 36.67
N GLY A 61 2.53 8.24 37.10
CA GLY A 61 2.71 7.01 36.40
C GLY A 61 2.19 7.27 34.99
N ALA A 62 3.08 7.26 34.02
CA ALA A 62 2.71 7.19 32.63
C ALA A 62 1.82 5.96 32.51
N VAL A 63 0.54 6.17 32.25
CA VAL A 63 -0.35 5.14 31.76
C VAL A 63 0.23 4.84 30.37
N SER A 64 1.05 3.80 30.25
CA SER A 64 1.42 3.27 28.94
C SER A 64 0.11 2.89 28.29
N ALA A 65 -0.30 3.61 27.24
CA ALA A 65 -1.34 3.13 26.37
C ALA A 65 -0.91 1.71 25.98
N ASP A 66 -1.84 0.75 26.06
CA ASP A 66 -1.59 -0.62 25.68
C ASP A 66 -1.02 -0.62 24.24
N SER A 67 0.27 -0.89 24.12
CA SER A 67 0.96 -0.88 22.83
C SER A 67 0.62 -2.13 22.03
N GLY A 68 0.08 -3.16 22.66
CA GLY A 68 -0.13 -4.50 22.09
C GLY A 68 1.16 -5.26 21.81
N LEU A 69 2.32 -4.78 22.32
CA LEU A 69 3.59 -5.46 22.24
C LEU A 69 3.95 -6.08 23.60
N GLU A 70 4.48 -7.29 23.59
CA GLU A 70 5.00 -7.99 24.77
C GLU A 70 6.45 -7.58 25.07
N THR A 71 7.18 -7.14 24.04
CA THR A 71 8.57 -6.69 24.17
C THR A 71 8.68 -5.43 25.02
N GLU A 72 9.43 -5.50 26.11
CA GLU A 72 9.76 -4.35 26.95
C GLU A 72 10.87 -3.51 26.30
N ILE A 73 10.61 -2.25 26.03
CA ILE A 73 11.59 -1.30 25.49
C ILE A 73 12.21 -0.50 26.65
N THR A 74 13.51 -0.60 26.78
CA THR A 74 14.33 0.09 27.80
C THR A 74 15.27 1.13 27.20
N SER A 75 15.60 1.00 25.94
CA SER A 75 16.41 1.95 25.17
C SER A 75 15.67 3.28 24.98
N THR A 76 16.43 4.38 24.93
CA THR A 76 15.88 5.74 24.86
C THR A 76 16.47 6.58 23.73
N ASP A 77 17.34 6.00 22.92
CA ASP A 77 17.94 6.70 21.76
C ASP A 77 16.86 6.96 20.70
N PRO A 78 16.68 8.23 20.27
CA PRO A 78 15.66 8.53 19.27
C PRO A 78 15.99 7.89 17.93
N VAL A 79 14.99 7.23 17.33
CA VAL A 79 15.09 6.59 16.02
C VAL A 79 13.89 7.00 15.18
N THR A 80 14.12 7.33 13.91
CA THR A 80 13.05 7.56 12.91
C THR A 80 13.13 6.46 11.86
N ILE A 81 11.98 5.83 11.59
CA ILE A 81 11.81 4.79 10.57
C ILE A 81 10.86 5.33 9.52
N ARG A 82 11.35 5.53 8.30
CA ARG A 82 10.51 5.85 7.14
C ARG A 82 10.05 4.55 6.50
N LEU A 83 8.74 4.34 6.42
CA LEU A 83 8.12 3.17 5.79
C LEU A 83 7.42 3.58 4.50
N ALA A 84 7.97 3.16 3.35
CA ALA A 84 7.44 3.44 2.03
C ALA A 84 6.61 2.28 1.48
N TYR A 85 5.52 2.60 0.78
CA TYR A 85 4.65 1.64 0.09
C TYR A 85 3.84 2.31 -1.03
N ASP A 86 3.29 1.50 -1.93
CA ASP A 86 2.62 2.00 -3.14
C ASP A 86 1.10 2.06 -3.05
N VAL A 87 0.49 1.45 -2.03
CA VAL A 87 -0.96 1.44 -1.86
C VAL A 87 -1.50 2.75 -1.30
N ALA A 88 -2.78 3.04 -1.58
CA ALA A 88 -3.48 4.22 -1.11
C ALA A 88 -3.75 4.18 0.40
N GLU A 89 -3.99 5.35 1.01
CA GLU A 89 -4.38 5.45 2.43
C GLU A 89 -5.72 4.77 2.74
N SER A 90 -6.59 4.60 1.74
CA SER A 90 -7.84 3.84 1.87
C SER A 90 -7.64 2.33 1.91
N HIS A 91 -6.48 1.83 1.50
CA HIS A 91 -6.20 0.40 1.43
C HIS A 91 -6.00 -0.22 2.82
N PRO A 92 -6.48 -1.45 3.08
CA PRO A 92 -6.36 -2.12 4.38
C PRO A 92 -4.94 -2.17 4.95
N SER A 93 -3.94 -2.35 4.10
CA SER A 93 -2.54 -2.37 4.54
C SER A 93 -2.12 -1.05 5.21
N HIS A 94 -2.59 0.11 4.72
CA HIS A 94 -2.31 1.40 5.37
C HIS A 94 -2.89 1.42 6.79
N LYS A 95 -4.12 0.95 6.97
CA LYS A 95 -4.76 0.85 8.29
C LYS A 95 -3.93 -0.02 9.24
N ALA A 96 -3.47 -1.18 8.78
CA ALA A 96 -2.63 -2.06 9.57
C ALA A 96 -1.29 -1.39 9.96
N PHE A 97 -0.64 -0.69 9.02
CA PHE A 97 0.61 0.03 9.27
C PHE A 97 0.44 1.16 10.28
N VAL A 98 -0.69 1.88 10.27
CA VAL A 98 -0.99 2.90 11.28
C VAL A 98 -1.27 2.28 12.64
N GLU A 99 -2.18 1.32 12.71
CA GLU A 99 -2.70 0.82 13.98
C GLU A 99 -1.73 -0.12 14.70
N LYS A 100 -1.08 -1.04 13.96
CA LYS A 100 -0.29 -2.13 14.55
C LYS A 100 1.22 -1.91 14.46
N PHE A 101 1.70 -1.07 13.54
CA PHE A 101 3.14 -0.79 13.42
C PHE A 101 3.50 0.58 13.99
N GLN A 102 2.97 1.65 13.40
CA GLN A 102 3.30 3.02 13.81
C GLN A 102 2.89 3.30 15.27
N ASN A 103 1.61 3.12 15.58
CA ASN A 103 1.10 3.44 16.93
C ASN A 103 1.68 2.51 17.99
N ALA A 104 1.84 1.22 17.69
CA ALA A 104 2.40 0.25 18.64
C ALA A 104 3.84 0.62 19.04
N LEU A 105 4.71 0.87 18.07
CA LEU A 105 6.11 1.24 18.32
C LEU A 105 6.26 2.60 19.01
N GLN A 106 5.48 3.61 18.58
CA GLN A 106 5.50 4.93 19.23
C GLN A 106 5.06 4.85 20.69
N ASN A 107 3.99 4.08 20.98
CA ASN A 107 3.50 3.91 22.34
C ASN A 107 4.48 3.09 23.19
N ALA A 108 4.96 1.94 22.71
CA ALA A 108 5.88 1.08 23.45
C ALA A 108 7.20 1.77 23.79
N SER A 109 7.71 2.61 22.88
CA SER A 109 8.97 3.33 23.05
C SER A 109 8.83 4.70 23.75
N ASN A 110 7.62 5.08 24.20
CA ASN A 110 7.34 6.42 24.70
C ASN A 110 7.76 7.54 23.71
N GLY A 111 7.62 7.27 22.40
CA GLY A 111 7.95 8.20 21.32
C GLY A 111 9.44 8.21 20.92
N ASN A 112 10.28 7.34 21.48
CA ASN A 112 11.68 7.24 21.06
C ASN A 112 11.81 6.57 19.67
N ILE A 113 10.91 5.65 19.31
CA ILE A 113 10.78 5.16 17.94
C ILE A 113 9.66 5.96 17.26
N THR A 114 9.99 6.73 16.23
CA THR A 114 9.04 7.44 15.38
C THR A 114 8.95 6.71 14.04
N VAL A 115 7.73 6.34 13.63
CA VAL A 115 7.49 5.77 12.31
C VAL A 115 6.79 6.81 11.43
N GLU A 116 7.37 7.10 10.28
CA GLU A 116 6.80 7.98 9.27
C GLU A 116 6.31 7.13 8.09
N LEU A 117 5.02 7.23 7.76
CA LEU A 117 4.38 6.46 6.70
C LEU A 117 4.34 7.25 5.40
N TYR A 118 4.78 6.62 4.30
CA TYR A 118 4.83 7.20 2.96
C TYR A 118 4.01 6.36 1.96
N PRO A 119 2.66 6.54 1.93
CA PRO A 119 1.76 5.83 1.02
C PRO A 119 1.87 6.34 -0.42
N ASN A 120 1.12 5.69 -1.35
CA ASN A 120 0.94 6.15 -2.73
C ASN A 120 2.24 6.40 -3.49
N SER A 121 3.28 5.61 -3.25
CA SER A 121 4.60 5.80 -3.89
C SER A 121 5.21 7.20 -3.69
N GLN A 122 4.96 7.85 -2.56
CA GLN A 122 5.48 9.22 -2.27
C GLN A 122 7.00 9.28 -2.29
N LEU A 123 7.70 8.20 -1.94
CA LEU A 123 9.16 8.10 -2.01
C LEU A 123 9.68 7.39 -3.27
N GLY A 124 8.81 7.20 -4.27
CA GLY A 124 9.14 6.51 -5.52
C GLY A 124 8.42 5.17 -5.66
N SER A 125 8.67 4.48 -6.78
CA SER A 125 8.17 3.13 -7.03
C SER A 125 8.76 2.12 -6.05
N LEU A 126 8.14 0.94 -5.90
CA LEU A 126 8.68 -0.11 -5.03
C LEU A 126 10.11 -0.54 -5.42
N ALA A 127 10.44 -0.52 -6.72
CA ALA A 127 11.80 -0.82 -7.19
C ALA A 127 12.81 0.26 -6.75
N GLU A 128 12.44 1.54 -6.80
CA GLU A 128 13.27 2.64 -6.29
C GLU A 128 13.41 2.58 -4.78
N ASN A 129 12.33 2.25 -4.05
CA ASN A 129 12.36 2.08 -2.60
C ASN A 129 13.28 0.90 -2.20
N MET A 130 13.20 -0.22 -2.92
CA MET A 130 14.11 -1.36 -2.68
C MET A 130 15.58 -0.97 -2.89
N GLU A 131 15.88 -0.20 -3.94
CA GLU A 131 17.25 0.28 -4.17
C GLU A 131 17.69 1.29 -3.12
N ALA A 132 16.80 2.20 -2.67
CA ALA A 132 17.07 3.14 -1.59
C ALA A 132 17.40 2.42 -0.26
N MET A 133 16.71 1.31 0.04
CA MET A 133 17.04 0.47 1.20
C MET A 133 18.42 -0.18 1.06
N ARG A 134 18.76 -0.68 -0.14
CA ARG A 134 20.07 -1.33 -0.40
C ARG A 134 21.27 -0.40 -0.21
N ILE A 135 21.09 0.88 -0.51
CA ILE A 135 22.15 1.89 -0.35
C ILE A 135 22.06 2.66 0.98
N GLY A 136 21.09 2.34 1.83
CA GLY A 136 20.92 2.93 3.17
C GLY A 136 20.23 4.29 3.19
N ASP A 137 19.56 4.68 2.10
CA ASP A 137 18.81 5.95 2.00
C ASP A 137 17.35 5.82 2.48
N LEU A 138 16.86 4.62 2.74
CA LEU A 138 15.51 4.32 3.26
C LEU A 138 15.60 3.18 4.27
N GLU A 139 14.91 3.31 5.40
CA GLU A 139 14.91 2.32 6.47
C GLU A 139 14.03 1.12 6.14
N MET A 140 12.78 1.36 5.69
CA MET A 140 11.79 0.30 5.49
C MET A 140 10.94 0.51 4.25
N ALA A 141 10.51 -0.60 3.64
CA ALA A 141 9.47 -0.61 2.62
C ALA A 141 8.60 -1.87 2.71
N ALA A 142 7.33 -1.74 2.32
CA ALA A 142 6.48 -2.88 2.05
C ALA A 142 6.69 -3.30 0.58
N LEU A 143 7.46 -4.37 0.36
CA LEU A 143 7.83 -4.85 -0.98
C LEU A 143 7.05 -6.11 -1.33
N ASN A 144 6.55 -6.20 -2.56
CA ASN A 144 5.95 -7.42 -3.07
C ASN A 144 6.99 -8.36 -3.70
N ASP A 145 6.65 -9.64 -3.75
CA ASP A 145 7.47 -10.71 -4.31
C ASP A 145 7.97 -10.42 -5.73
N SER A 146 7.12 -9.85 -6.58
CA SER A 146 7.44 -9.58 -7.97
C SER A 146 8.55 -8.54 -8.15
N ILE A 147 8.62 -7.54 -7.28
CA ILE A 147 9.69 -6.52 -7.29
C ILE A 147 10.98 -7.11 -6.76
N VAL A 148 10.90 -7.87 -5.66
CA VAL A 148 12.08 -8.54 -5.07
C VAL A 148 12.70 -9.54 -6.05
N ALA A 149 11.89 -10.21 -6.87
CA ALA A 149 12.35 -11.13 -7.91
C ALA A 149 13.30 -10.47 -8.94
N GLY A 150 13.28 -9.14 -9.05
CA GLY A 150 14.23 -8.40 -9.90
C GLY A 150 15.68 -8.51 -9.44
N ILE A 151 15.94 -8.81 -8.15
CA ILE A 151 17.26 -9.01 -7.56
C ILE A 151 17.44 -10.47 -7.14
N VAL A 152 16.42 -11.07 -6.52
CA VAL A 152 16.41 -12.46 -6.04
C VAL A 152 15.42 -13.26 -6.90
N PRO A 153 15.87 -13.88 -8.00
CA PRO A 153 14.98 -14.55 -8.97
C PRO A 153 14.10 -15.64 -8.37
N GLU A 154 14.50 -16.24 -7.25
CA GLU A 154 13.74 -17.26 -6.54
C GLU A 154 12.39 -16.77 -6.04
N TYR A 155 12.22 -15.46 -5.82
CA TYR A 155 10.93 -14.87 -5.47
C TYR A 155 9.87 -15.02 -6.56
N ASN A 156 10.27 -15.30 -7.84
CA ASN A 156 9.31 -15.68 -8.87
C ASN A 156 8.52 -16.95 -8.54
N LEU A 157 9.03 -17.82 -7.66
CA LEU A 157 8.29 -19.00 -7.22
C LEU A 157 6.98 -18.65 -6.48
N VAL A 158 6.94 -17.51 -5.79
CA VAL A 158 5.73 -17.03 -5.10
C VAL A 158 4.62 -16.70 -6.10
N GLY A 159 4.95 -15.98 -7.17
CA GLY A 159 4.02 -15.51 -8.19
C GLY A 159 3.80 -16.50 -9.35
N LEU A 160 4.15 -17.79 -9.22
CA LEU A 160 3.85 -18.77 -10.27
C LEU A 160 2.34 -18.91 -10.48
N PRO A 161 1.85 -18.81 -11.73
CA PRO A 161 0.43 -18.92 -12.01
C PRO A 161 -0.16 -20.25 -11.50
N PHE A 162 -1.29 -20.15 -10.77
CA PHE A 162 -2.05 -21.27 -10.23
C PHE A 162 -1.28 -22.21 -9.27
N LEU A 163 -0.15 -21.74 -8.72
CA LEU A 163 0.59 -22.54 -7.73
C LEU A 163 -0.19 -22.70 -6.42
N TRP A 164 -0.75 -21.61 -5.94
CA TRP A 164 -1.45 -21.58 -4.66
C TRP A 164 -2.94 -21.86 -4.86
N THR A 165 -3.49 -22.77 -4.05
CA THR A 165 -4.90 -23.18 -4.12
C THR A 165 -5.79 -22.49 -3.09
N SER A 166 -5.19 -21.80 -2.12
CA SER A 166 -5.87 -21.00 -1.10
C SER A 166 -4.89 -20.01 -0.46
N LEU A 167 -5.43 -18.99 0.22
CA LEU A 167 -4.64 -18.05 1.03
C LEU A 167 -3.92 -18.79 2.17
N ASP A 168 -4.60 -19.72 2.84
CA ASP A 168 -4.01 -20.52 3.94
C ASP A 168 -2.75 -21.26 3.50
N ALA A 169 -2.80 -21.90 2.31
CA ALA A 169 -1.64 -22.62 1.78
C ALA A 169 -0.48 -21.68 1.43
N ALA A 170 -0.78 -20.50 0.93
CA ALA A 170 0.22 -19.48 0.65
C ALA A 170 0.84 -18.92 1.94
N HIS A 171 0.00 -18.60 2.95
CA HIS A 171 0.45 -18.10 4.25
C HIS A 171 1.32 -19.14 4.97
N GLU A 172 0.89 -20.41 5.04
CA GLU A 172 1.67 -21.49 5.65
C GLU A 172 3.06 -21.62 4.99
N ALA A 173 3.14 -21.49 3.68
CA ALA A 173 4.41 -21.56 2.98
C ALA A 173 5.30 -20.33 3.25
N MET A 174 4.74 -19.11 3.26
CA MET A 174 5.49 -17.88 3.53
C MET A 174 6.01 -17.84 4.98
N ASP A 175 5.23 -18.32 5.94
CA ASP A 175 5.62 -18.35 7.35
C ASP A 175 6.53 -19.54 7.70
N GLY A 176 6.62 -20.53 6.80
CA GLY A 176 7.41 -21.75 6.95
C GLY A 176 8.82 -21.71 6.36
N ASP A 177 9.40 -22.88 6.14
CA ASP A 177 10.76 -23.07 5.63
C ASP A 177 10.97 -22.42 4.24
N PHE A 178 9.89 -22.36 3.42
CA PHE A 178 9.96 -21.75 2.09
C PHE A 178 10.20 -20.23 2.18
N GLY A 179 9.39 -19.51 2.98
CA GLY A 179 9.57 -18.09 3.20
C GLY A 179 10.93 -17.78 3.84
N GLN A 180 11.33 -18.52 4.87
CA GLN A 180 12.64 -18.37 5.52
C GLN A 180 13.81 -18.56 4.53
N ALA A 181 13.68 -19.48 3.57
CA ALA A 181 14.71 -19.66 2.54
C ALA A 181 14.77 -18.46 1.57
N LEU A 182 13.64 -17.83 1.28
CA LEU A 182 13.60 -16.60 0.48
C LEU A 182 14.17 -15.42 1.26
N ASP A 183 13.78 -15.25 2.53
CA ASP A 183 14.27 -14.18 3.41
C ASP A 183 15.80 -14.18 3.51
N LYS A 184 16.37 -15.36 3.74
CA LYS A 184 17.81 -15.53 3.77
C LYS A 184 18.48 -15.09 2.47
N LYS A 185 17.91 -15.42 1.32
CA LYS A 185 18.43 -14.99 0.01
C LYS A 185 18.34 -13.49 -0.19
N LEU A 186 17.25 -12.86 0.26
CA LEU A 186 17.09 -11.43 0.19
C LEU A 186 18.15 -10.71 1.03
N GLU A 187 18.37 -11.18 2.25
CA GLU A 187 19.42 -10.64 3.12
C GLU A 187 20.81 -10.80 2.50
N GLU A 188 21.15 -12.00 2.01
CA GLU A 188 22.46 -12.30 1.41
C GLU A 188 22.73 -11.51 0.13
N GLN A 189 21.70 -11.30 -0.74
CA GLN A 189 21.88 -10.71 -2.06
C GLN A 189 21.60 -9.22 -2.12
N ALA A 190 20.75 -8.71 -1.23
CA ALA A 190 20.29 -7.33 -1.24
C ALA A 190 20.61 -6.54 0.04
N GLY A 191 21.01 -7.18 1.14
CA GLY A 191 21.16 -6.51 2.42
C GLY A 191 19.84 -6.00 2.99
N ILE A 192 18.76 -6.74 2.76
CA ILE A 192 17.41 -6.41 3.21
C ILE A 192 16.89 -7.58 4.04
N THR A 193 16.42 -7.29 5.24
CA THR A 193 15.84 -8.26 6.17
C THR A 193 14.31 -8.23 6.05
N THR A 194 13.70 -9.39 5.89
CA THR A 194 12.24 -9.55 5.97
C THR A 194 11.81 -9.64 7.43
N LEU A 195 10.94 -8.73 7.86
CA LEU A 195 10.40 -8.76 9.22
C LEU A 195 9.16 -9.66 9.32
N ALA A 196 8.21 -9.52 8.40
CA ALA A 196 7.00 -10.32 8.38
C ALA A 196 6.38 -10.36 6.99
N TRP A 197 5.70 -11.45 6.67
CA TRP A 197 4.96 -11.66 5.44
C TRP A 197 3.47 -11.34 5.62
N GLY A 198 2.91 -10.62 4.68
CA GLY A 198 1.49 -10.41 4.47
C GLY A 198 1.10 -10.80 3.06
N ASP A 199 -0.07 -10.38 2.63
CA ASP A 199 -0.53 -10.60 1.27
C ASP A 199 -1.16 -9.36 0.63
N VAL A 200 -1.30 -9.41 -0.68
CA VAL A 200 -2.14 -8.51 -1.46
C VAL A 200 -3.35 -9.28 -1.99
N GLY A 201 -3.23 -10.61 -2.05
CA GLY A 201 -4.26 -11.54 -2.45
C GLY A 201 -4.11 -12.11 -3.85
N PHE A 202 -5.14 -12.86 -4.27
CA PHE A 202 -5.23 -13.39 -5.63
C PHE A 202 -5.62 -12.31 -6.64
N ARG A 203 -4.97 -12.35 -7.80
CA ARG A 203 -5.09 -11.34 -8.84
C ARG A 203 -6.17 -11.69 -9.86
N ASN A 204 -6.97 -10.69 -10.20
CA ASN A 204 -8.07 -10.73 -11.14
C ASN A 204 -7.81 -9.80 -12.32
N LEU A 205 -8.28 -10.18 -13.50
CA LEU A 205 -8.07 -9.42 -14.71
C LEU A 205 -9.19 -8.38 -14.90
N THR A 206 -8.84 -7.15 -15.27
CA THR A 206 -9.80 -6.16 -15.78
C THR A 206 -9.37 -5.65 -17.15
N ASN A 207 -10.34 -5.26 -17.98
CA ASN A 207 -10.05 -4.61 -19.26
C ASN A 207 -11.21 -3.72 -19.74
N SER A 208 -10.95 -2.88 -20.75
CA SER A 208 -11.93 -1.94 -21.31
C SER A 208 -12.54 -2.40 -22.65
N LYS A 209 -12.17 -3.58 -23.16
CA LYS A 209 -12.53 -4.02 -24.52
C LYS A 209 -13.71 -4.98 -24.57
N HIS A 210 -13.60 -6.13 -23.92
CA HIS A 210 -14.59 -7.20 -23.95
C HIS A 210 -14.43 -8.14 -22.75
N SER A 211 -15.47 -8.97 -22.53
CA SER A 211 -15.39 -10.04 -21.52
C SER A 211 -14.30 -11.04 -21.88
N VAL A 212 -13.52 -11.47 -20.88
CA VAL A 212 -12.52 -12.53 -21.01
C VAL A 212 -13.01 -13.74 -20.22
N THR A 213 -13.33 -14.81 -20.94
CA THR A 213 -13.87 -16.06 -20.39
C THR A 213 -12.97 -17.26 -20.69
N SER A 214 -11.99 -17.06 -21.55
CA SER A 214 -11.00 -18.07 -21.94
C SER A 214 -9.64 -17.43 -22.24
N PRO A 215 -8.54 -18.19 -22.23
CA PRO A 215 -7.24 -17.67 -22.63
C PRO A 215 -7.20 -17.08 -24.05
N ASP A 216 -8.03 -17.59 -24.96
CA ASP A 216 -8.09 -17.09 -26.32
C ASP A 216 -8.60 -15.65 -26.42
N ASP A 217 -9.38 -15.19 -25.45
CA ASP A 217 -9.91 -13.83 -25.39
C ASP A 217 -8.82 -12.80 -24.99
N LEU A 218 -7.67 -13.25 -24.50
CA LEU A 218 -6.53 -12.39 -24.18
C LEU A 218 -5.70 -11.98 -25.41
N LYS A 219 -5.89 -12.68 -26.53
CA LYS A 219 -5.07 -12.45 -27.72
C LYS A 219 -5.17 -11.02 -28.24
N GLY A 220 -4.01 -10.36 -28.28
CA GLY A 220 -3.87 -9.00 -28.79
C GLY A 220 -4.30 -7.90 -27.81
N LEU A 221 -4.81 -8.22 -26.60
CA LEU A 221 -5.03 -7.24 -25.57
C LEU A 221 -3.70 -6.72 -25.02
N LYS A 222 -3.58 -5.41 -24.90
CA LYS A 222 -2.46 -4.77 -24.22
C LYS A 222 -2.73 -4.81 -22.71
N ILE A 223 -2.07 -5.73 -22.03
CA ILE A 223 -2.24 -5.91 -20.58
C ILE A 223 -1.03 -5.30 -19.86
N ARG A 224 -1.31 -4.37 -18.95
CA ARG A 224 -0.26 -3.90 -18.02
C ARG A 224 0.12 -5.05 -17.10
N THR A 225 1.43 -5.24 -16.95
CA THR A 225 2.01 -6.16 -15.98
C THR A 225 2.88 -5.41 -14.98
N MET A 226 3.18 -6.02 -13.85
CA MET A 226 4.29 -5.58 -13.00
C MET A 226 5.60 -5.67 -13.79
N THR A 227 6.64 -4.95 -13.32
CA THR A 227 7.99 -4.96 -13.93
C THR A 227 8.73 -6.27 -13.57
N ASN A 228 8.13 -7.40 -13.95
CA ASN A 228 8.60 -8.74 -13.66
C ASN A 228 8.55 -9.62 -14.92
N ASN A 229 9.64 -10.30 -15.22
CA ASN A 229 9.75 -11.12 -16.43
C ASN A 229 8.78 -12.30 -16.45
N LEU A 230 8.50 -12.92 -15.30
CA LEU A 230 7.53 -14.03 -15.21
C LEU A 230 6.15 -13.59 -15.69
N HIS A 231 5.66 -12.42 -15.23
CA HIS A 231 4.37 -11.89 -15.67
C HIS A 231 4.36 -11.54 -17.16
N VAL A 232 5.45 -10.97 -17.68
CA VAL A 232 5.60 -10.67 -19.10
C VAL A 232 5.55 -11.95 -19.93
N GLU A 233 6.28 -12.99 -19.54
CA GLU A 233 6.29 -14.28 -20.25
C GLU A 233 4.93 -14.98 -20.16
N TYR A 234 4.29 -14.95 -19.00
CA TYR A 234 2.95 -15.53 -18.79
C TYR A 234 1.92 -14.91 -19.75
N PHE A 235 1.78 -13.61 -19.78
CA PHE A 235 0.82 -12.95 -20.68
C PHE A 235 1.22 -13.05 -22.16
N THR A 236 2.51 -13.10 -22.47
CA THR A 236 2.99 -13.37 -23.83
C THR A 236 2.58 -14.77 -24.29
N ALA A 237 2.72 -15.78 -23.44
CA ALA A 237 2.31 -17.15 -23.74
C ALA A 237 0.80 -17.29 -24.00
N LEU A 238 -0.01 -16.44 -23.35
CA LEU A 238 -1.46 -16.35 -23.56
C LEU A 238 -1.85 -15.52 -24.81
N GLY A 239 -0.85 -14.97 -25.53
CA GLY A 239 -1.07 -14.19 -26.75
C GLY A 239 -1.48 -12.73 -26.52
N ALA A 240 -1.45 -12.26 -25.28
CA ALA A 240 -1.59 -10.85 -24.96
C ALA A 240 -0.32 -10.05 -25.35
N ILE A 241 -0.41 -8.73 -25.25
CA ILE A 241 0.71 -7.80 -25.43
C ILE A 241 1.03 -7.20 -24.06
N PRO A 242 1.90 -7.83 -23.25
CA PRO A 242 2.24 -7.32 -21.94
C PRO A 242 3.00 -5.99 -22.05
N THR A 243 2.65 -5.06 -21.16
CA THR A 243 3.26 -3.72 -21.08
C THR A 243 3.69 -3.49 -19.63
N PRO A 244 4.94 -3.84 -19.27
CA PRO A 244 5.42 -3.67 -17.91
C PRO A 244 5.55 -2.18 -17.55
N MET A 245 5.02 -1.80 -16.39
CA MET A 245 5.14 -0.46 -15.83
C MET A 245 4.90 -0.46 -14.31
N SER A 246 5.37 0.58 -13.62
CA SER A 246 5.16 0.76 -12.19
C SER A 246 3.66 0.88 -11.86
N PHE A 247 3.30 0.59 -10.60
CA PHE A 247 1.90 0.72 -10.17
C PHE A 247 1.43 2.19 -10.19
N SER A 248 2.31 3.13 -9.86
CA SER A 248 2.02 4.57 -9.88
C SER A 248 1.63 5.13 -11.27
N GLU A 249 2.03 4.46 -12.36
CA GLU A 249 1.69 4.85 -13.73
C GLU A 249 0.38 4.23 -14.22
N LEU A 250 -0.11 3.20 -13.53
CA LEU A 250 -1.17 2.31 -14.02
C LEU A 250 -2.49 3.05 -14.31
N PHE A 251 -3.02 3.81 -13.33
CA PHE A 251 -4.30 4.50 -13.51
C PHE A 251 -4.28 5.44 -14.73
N THR A 252 -3.19 6.21 -14.87
CA THR A 252 -3.01 7.11 -16.01
C THR A 252 -2.95 6.36 -17.34
N ALA A 253 -2.24 5.23 -17.38
CA ALA A 253 -2.12 4.40 -18.58
C ALA A 253 -3.46 3.80 -19.00
N LEU A 254 -4.28 3.34 -18.04
CA LEU A 254 -5.64 2.87 -18.29
C LEU A 254 -6.57 3.98 -18.79
N GLN A 255 -6.53 5.14 -18.13
CA GLN A 255 -7.35 6.31 -18.49
C GLN A 255 -7.01 6.83 -19.90
N GLN A 256 -5.72 6.87 -20.24
CA GLN A 256 -5.25 7.27 -21.56
C GLN A 256 -5.36 6.16 -22.61
N LYS A 257 -5.79 4.96 -22.22
CA LYS A 257 -5.91 3.78 -23.11
C LYS A 257 -4.58 3.38 -23.77
N THR A 258 -3.46 3.64 -23.10
CA THR A 258 -2.13 3.16 -23.50
C THR A 258 -2.10 1.63 -23.37
N VAL A 259 -2.78 1.11 -22.35
CA VAL A 259 -3.07 -0.31 -22.16
C VAL A 259 -4.59 -0.54 -22.17
N ASP A 260 -5.01 -1.75 -22.52
CA ASP A 260 -6.42 -2.15 -22.60
C ASP A 260 -6.93 -2.67 -21.25
N GLY A 261 -6.04 -3.26 -20.48
CA GLY A 261 -6.37 -3.89 -19.19
C GLY A 261 -5.17 -4.04 -18.27
N GLN A 262 -5.44 -4.60 -17.13
CA GLN A 262 -4.50 -4.88 -16.06
C GLN A 262 -4.97 -6.08 -15.22
N GLU A 263 -4.16 -6.53 -14.29
CA GLU A 263 -4.53 -7.54 -13.31
C GLU A 263 -4.01 -7.13 -11.93
N ASN A 264 -4.87 -7.25 -10.93
CA ASN A 264 -4.59 -6.96 -9.52
C ASN A 264 -5.64 -7.64 -8.62
N PRO A 265 -5.37 -7.78 -7.32
CA PRO A 265 -6.39 -8.15 -6.35
C PRO A 265 -7.52 -7.13 -6.29
N THR A 266 -8.69 -7.59 -5.86
CA THR A 266 -9.93 -6.81 -5.88
C THR A 266 -9.81 -5.53 -5.04
N ALA A 267 -9.22 -5.61 -3.85
CA ALA A 267 -8.99 -4.45 -2.99
C ALA A 267 -8.14 -3.36 -3.68
N LEU A 268 -7.08 -3.74 -4.43
CA LEU A 268 -6.30 -2.78 -5.20
C LEU A 268 -7.10 -2.17 -6.36
N ILE A 269 -7.91 -2.98 -7.06
CA ILE A 269 -8.76 -2.48 -8.15
C ILE A 269 -9.73 -1.43 -7.62
N TYR A 270 -10.33 -1.67 -6.47
CA TYR A 270 -11.31 -0.79 -5.87
C TYR A 270 -10.67 0.47 -5.24
N ASN A 271 -9.74 0.30 -4.31
CA ASN A 271 -9.15 1.41 -3.55
C ASN A 271 -8.36 2.41 -4.41
N ASN A 272 -7.89 1.97 -5.59
CA ASN A 272 -7.21 2.84 -6.55
C ASN A 272 -8.11 3.25 -7.71
N ALA A 273 -9.43 3.03 -7.59
CA ALA A 273 -10.44 3.40 -8.58
C ALA A 273 -10.13 2.89 -10.01
N LEU A 274 -9.42 1.77 -10.15
CA LEU A 274 -9.03 1.24 -11.46
C LEU A 274 -10.26 0.84 -12.29
N TYR A 275 -11.36 0.46 -11.62
CA TYR A 275 -12.65 0.15 -12.24
C TYR A 275 -13.26 1.33 -13.02
N GLU A 276 -12.94 2.58 -12.67
CA GLU A 276 -13.44 3.74 -13.41
C GLU A 276 -12.93 3.78 -14.87
N ALA A 277 -11.75 3.21 -15.11
CA ALA A 277 -11.15 3.12 -16.45
C ALA A 277 -11.38 1.75 -17.10
N GLN A 278 -12.06 0.81 -16.46
CA GLN A 278 -12.25 -0.57 -16.90
C GLN A 278 -13.74 -0.92 -16.97
N LYS A 279 -14.14 -1.77 -17.92
CA LYS A 279 -15.54 -2.14 -18.14
C LYS A 279 -15.86 -3.59 -17.81
N TYR A 280 -14.85 -4.43 -17.83
CA TYR A 280 -15.00 -5.88 -17.68
C TYR A 280 -14.00 -6.36 -16.63
N MET A 281 -14.47 -7.24 -15.76
CA MET A 281 -13.64 -7.95 -14.79
C MET A 281 -13.82 -9.46 -15.00
N SER A 282 -12.74 -10.19 -14.89
CA SER A 282 -12.73 -11.65 -14.87
C SER A 282 -12.08 -12.09 -13.57
N VAL A 283 -12.85 -12.77 -12.73
CA VAL A 283 -12.35 -13.36 -11.47
C VAL A 283 -11.58 -14.61 -11.86
N SER A 284 -10.28 -14.44 -12.07
CA SER A 284 -9.40 -15.48 -12.61
C SER A 284 -8.47 -16.08 -11.55
N GLU A 285 -8.19 -15.36 -10.48
CA GLU A 285 -7.34 -15.79 -9.35
C GLU A 285 -6.06 -16.50 -9.79
N HIS A 286 -5.50 -16.04 -10.91
CA HIS A 286 -4.45 -16.73 -11.64
C HIS A 286 -3.07 -16.63 -11.01
N VAL A 287 -2.83 -15.63 -10.16
CA VAL A 287 -1.56 -15.41 -9.45
C VAL A 287 -1.87 -14.91 -8.05
N PHE A 288 -1.16 -15.44 -7.06
CA PHE A 288 -1.08 -14.87 -5.72
C PHE A 288 0.08 -13.88 -5.65
N THR A 289 -0.09 -12.80 -4.92
CA THR A 289 0.97 -11.83 -4.64
C THR A 289 1.15 -11.70 -3.14
N ALA A 290 2.35 -12.00 -2.66
CA ALA A 290 2.76 -11.73 -1.30
C ALA A 290 3.34 -10.32 -1.19
N VAL A 291 3.21 -9.72 0.00
CA VAL A 291 3.93 -8.50 0.40
C VAL A 291 4.64 -8.77 1.72
N ALA A 292 5.78 -8.15 1.93
CA ALA A 292 6.48 -8.25 3.20
C ALA A 292 6.87 -6.87 3.72
N LEU A 293 6.89 -6.70 5.05
CA LEU A 293 7.59 -5.59 5.68
C LEU A 293 9.07 -5.91 5.70
N ASN A 294 9.82 -5.08 5.01
CA ASN A 294 11.25 -5.24 4.83
C ASN A 294 11.99 -4.04 5.45
N ILE A 295 13.16 -4.31 6.03
CA ILE A 295 14.02 -3.30 6.65
C ILE A 295 15.45 -3.45 6.10
N ALA A 296 16.15 -2.33 5.91
CA ALA A 296 17.57 -2.35 5.54
C ALA A 296 18.38 -3.04 6.65
N SER A 297 19.11 -4.10 6.31
CA SER A 297 19.78 -4.95 7.31
C SER A 297 20.80 -4.19 8.15
N ASP A 298 21.60 -3.30 7.52
CA ASP A 298 22.60 -2.50 8.24
C ASP A 298 21.93 -1.55 9.23
N PHE A 299 20.81 -0.92 8.86
CA PHE A 299 20.04 -0.08 9.77
C PHE A 299 19.50 -0.91 10.94
N TYR A 300 18.81 -2.02 10.66
CA TYR A 300 18.21 -2.89 11.67
C TYR A 300 19.25 -3.39 12.68
N ASN A 301 20.40 -3.88 12.20
CA ASN A 301 21.48 -4.40 13.02
C ASN A 301 22.20 -3.30 13.84
N SER A 302 22.05 -2.02 13.47
CA SER A 302 22.61 -0.90 14.23
C SER A 302 21.76 -0.50 15.43
N LEU A 303 20.49 -0.96 15.49
CA LEU A 303 19.57 -0.64 16.57
C LEU A 303 19.85 -1.42 17.86
N PRO A 304 19.47 -0.92 19.04
CA PRO A 304 19.46 -1.70 20.28
C PRO A 304 18.64 -2.99 20.13
N GLU A 305 19.03 -4.05 20.84
CA GLU A 305 18.38 -5.36 20.76
C GLU A 305 16.86 -5.31 21.11
N ASP A 306 16.48 -4.49 22.09
CA ASP A 306 15.08 -4.31 22.47
C ASP A 306 14.27 -3.57 21.40
N TYR A 307 14.88 -2.64 20.65
CA TYR A 307 14.26 -2.03 19.48
C TYR A 307 14.08 -3.03 18.35
N GLN A 308 15.13 -3.83 18.07
CA GLN A 308 15.03 -4.87 17.04
C GLN A 308 13.90 -5.86 17.35
N ALA A 309 13.80 -6.33 18.59
CA ALA A 309 12.75 -7.24 19.01
C ALA A 309 11.35 -6.61 18.89
N ALA A 310 11.18 -5.38 19.37
CA ALA A 310 9.91 -4.68 19.28
C ALA A 310 9.48 -4.40 17.82
N ILE A 311 10.41 -4.02 16.94
CA ILE A 311 10.14 -3.79 15.53
C ILE A 311 9.72 -5.10 14.85
N LYS A 312 10.37 -6.21 15.17
CA LYS A 312 10.03 -7.54 14.65
C LYS A 312 8.63 -7.96 15.10
N GLU A 313 8.33 -7.87 16.39
CA GLU A 313 7.02 -8.19 16.94
C GLU A 313 5.91 -7.31 16.36
N ALA A 314 6.15 -6.00 16.27
CA ALA A 314 5.20 -5.07 15.67
C ALA A 314 4.93 -5.41 14.19
N ALA A 315 5.95 -5.82 13.44
CA ALA A 315 5.79 -6.23 12.04
C ALA A 315 4.96 -7.52 11.91
N GLU A 316 5.19 -8.51 12.77
CA GLU A 316 4.42 -9.76 12.81
C GLU A 316 2.95 -9.48 13.11
N ASN A 317 2.65 -8.75 14.17
CA ASN A 317 1.28 -8.35 14.54
C ASN A 317 0.60 -7.52 13.44
N THR A 318 1.38 -6.69 12.73
CA THR A 318 0.89 -5.88 11.63
C THR A 318 0.46 -6.73 10.45
N MET A 319 1.31 -7.69 10.06
CA MET A 319 1.04 -8.50 8.88
C MET A 319 -0.04 -9.56 9.12
N GLU A 320 -0.16 -10.07 10.34
CA GLU A 320 -1.29 -10.91 10.73
C GLU A 320 -2.61 -10.14 10.58
N TYR A 321 -2.70 -8.95 11.17
CA TYR A 321 -3.88 -8.09 11.06
C TYR A 321 -4.15 -7.63 9.62
N GLN A 322 -3.11 -7.38 8.84
CA GLN A 322 -3.21 -7.00 7.43
C GLN A 322 -3.86 -8.12 6.59
N ARG A 323 -3.47 -9.38 6.80
CA ARG A 323 -4.07 -10.54 6.13
C ARG A 323 -5.57 -10.66 6.43
N GLU A 324 -5.98 -10.46 7.68
CA GLU A 324 -7.39 -10.46 8.07
C GLU A 324 -8.17 -9.39 7.31
N LEU A 325 -7.68 -8.15 7.34
CA LEU A 325 -8.32 -7.01 6.67
C LEU A 325 -8.41 -7.19 5.14
N ILE A 326 -7.36 -7.72 4.51
CA ILE A 326 -7.33 -7.96 3.06
C ILE A 326 -8.32 -9.04 2.67
N THR A 327 -8.41 -10.12 3.44
CA THR A 327 -9.35 -11.21 3.19
C THR A 327 -10.80 -10.70 3.27
N GLU A 328 -11.15 -10.01 4.37
CA GLU A 328 -12.49 -9.44 4.56
C GLU A 328 -12.85 -8.47 3.43
N GLU A 329 -11.95 -7.60 3.04
CA GLU A 329 -12.22 -6.60 2.01
C GLU A 329 -12.33 -7.21 0.61
N ASN A 330 -11.43 -8.13 0.23
CA ASN A 330 -11.51 -8.80 -1.07
C ASN A 330 -12.84 -9.56 -1.24
N GLU A 331 -13.32 -10.25 -0.22
CA GLU A 331 -14.60 -10.95 -0.24
C GLU A 331 -15.79 -9.98 -0.34
N SER A 332 -15.77 -8.89 0.43
CA SER A 332 -16.82 -7.87 0.43
C SER A 332 -16.92 -7.17 -0.92
N LEU A 333 -15.78 -6.74 -1.47
CA LEU A 333 -15.74 -5.94 -2.69
C LEU A 333 -16.06 -6.71 -3.96
N LEU A 334 -15.84 -8.02 -4.01
CA LEU A 334 -16.30 -8.84 -5.14
C LEU A 334 -17.81 -8.70 -5.35
N SER A 335 -18.58 -8.63 -4.26
CA SER A 335 -20.03 -8.47 -4.32
C SER A 335 -20.48 -7.05 -4.71
N GLU A 336 -19.63 -6.04 -4.60
CA GLU A 336 -19.94 -4.65 -4.96
C GLU A 336 -19.58 -4.31 -6.42
N ILE A 337 -18.63 -5.06 -7.00
CA ILE A 337 -18.17 -4.85 -8.39
C ILE A 337 -19.07 -5.57 -9.40
N GLU A 338 -19.77 -6.65 -9.01
CA GLU A 338 -20.76 -7.37 -9.83
C GLU A 338 -22.04 -6.53 -10.08
#